data_bd0d32644402ed9fce90e9e6bdf1c22a
#
_entry.id   bd0d32644402ed9fce90e9e6bdf1c22a
#
_cell.length_a   1.000
_cell.length_b   1.000
_cell.length_c   1.000
_cell.angle_alpha   90.00
_cell.angle_beta   90.00
_cell.angle_gamma   90.00
#
_symmetry.space_group_name_H-M   'P 1'
#
loop_
_entity.id
_entity.type
_entity.pdbx_description
1 polymer ?
#
loop_
_entity_poly.entity_id
_entity_poly.type
_entity_poly.pdbx_seq_one_letter_code
_entity_poly.pdbx_strand_id
1 'polypeptide(L)'
;MNKIKIKYYKNSCFYGEFLKSNDWFVFLDSCNDISGFGRYDILSSSPHTKITTFGNLINVRQGDNSSSFYDNPLDVIKKYFNFSSINSDLPFNNGMIGFFGYDAFEKKSQNNKFPDIAVGFYDWAIIVDHLKKESWLTFESKTDFISRIIKLCNNSDSNVNYNTEYTFTNFKNNTSYDKYIDDVTTI
;
A
#
# COMPACT_ATOMS: atom_id res chain seq x y z
N MET A 1 -10.22 -15.50 -9.80
CA MET A 1 -10.35 -14.44 -8.80
C MET A 1 -11.76 -14.43 -8.25
N ASN A 2 -11.92 -14.47 -6.95
CA ASN A 2 -13.21 -14.38 -6.29
C ASN A 2 -13.44 -12.93 -5.83
N LYS A 3 -14.72 -12.49 -5.81
CA LYS A 3 -15.09 -11.23 -5.16
C LYS A 3 -16.37 -11.41 -4.36
N ILE A 4 -16.40 -10.80 -3.18
CA ILE A 4 -17.58 -10.78 -2.33
C ILE A 4 -17.86 -9.35 -1.88
N LYS A 5 -19.13 -9.00 -1.78
CA LYS A 5 -19.54 -7.72 -1.21
C LYS A 5 -19.42 -7.78 0.31
N ILE A 6 -18.82 -6.74 0.89
CA ILE A 6 -18.68 -6.56 2.33
C ILE A 6 -19.36 -5.26 2.75
N LYS A 7 -19.56 -5.06 4.07
CA LYS A 7 -20.22 -3.86 4.59
C LYS A 7 -19.44 -2.62 4.20
N TYR A 8 -20.12 -1.64 3.62
CA TYR A 8 -19.53 -0.34 3.25
C TYR A 8 -19.36 0.55 4.49
N TYR A 9 -18.19 1.15 4.63
CA TYR A 9 -17.91 2.21 5.60
C TYR A 9 -17.44 3.46 4.87
N LYS A 10 -18.04 4.62 5.20
CA LYS A 10 -17.67 5.91 4.60
C LYS A 10 -16.20 6.27 4.88
N ASN A 11 -15.70 5.90 6.06
CA ASN A 11 -14.31 6.05 6.42
C ASN A 11 -13.60 4.70 6.30
N SER A 12 -12.76 4.56 5.30
CA SER A 12 -12.01 3.31 5.02
C SER A 12 -10.95 2.98 6.07
N CYS A 13 -10.55 3.95 6.92
CA CYS A 13 -9.67 3.72 8.06
C CYS A 13 -10.22 2.62 8.98
N PHE A 14 -11.55 2.43 8.98
CA PHE A 14 -12.18 1.33 9.71
C PHE A 14 -11.59 -0.03 9.34
N TYR A 15 -11.39 -0.31 8.06
CA TYR A 15 -10.72 -1.54 7.61
C TYR A 15 -9.23 -1.54 8.00
N GLY A 16 -8.60 -0.37 7.94
CA GLY A 16 -7.21 -0.19 8.34
C GLY A 16 -6.95 -0.59 9.79
N GLU A 17 -7.90 -0.35 10.70
CA GLU A 17 -7.75 -0.70 12.12
C GLU A 17 -7.51 -2.19 12.35
N PHE A 18 -8.12 -3.08 11.55
CA PHE A 18 -7.84 -4.52 11.69
C PHE A 18 -6.60 -4.96 10.92
N LEU A 19 -6.18 -4.20 9.93
CA LEU A 19 -5.12 -4.59 9.01
C LEU A 19 -3.76 -3.98 9.36
N LYS A 20 -3.74 -2.85 10.07
CA LYS A 20 -2.51 -2.08 10.35
C LYS A 20 -1.40 -2.85 11.08
N SER A 21 -1.77 -3.89 11.83
CA SER A 21 -0.80 -4.76 12.52
C SER A 21 -0.27 -5.91 11.65
N ASN A 22 -0.88 -6.12 10.49
CA ASN A 22 -0.41 -7.15 9.57
C ASN A 22 0.86 -6.67 8.85
N ASP A 23 1.69 -7.65 8.51
CA ASP A 23 2.92 -7.38 7.80
C ASP A 23 2.66 -6.75 6.42
N TRP A 24 3.43 -5.74 6.06
CA TRP A 24 3.29 -5.00 4.80
C TRP A 24 1.86 -4.53 4.52
N PHE A 25 1.22 -3.97 5.54
CA PHE A 25 -0.06 -3.30 5.35
C PHE A 25 0.10 -2.12 4.38
N VAL A 26 -0.80 -2.04 3.41
CA VAL A 26 -0.89 -0.95 2.44
C VAL A 26 -2.28 -0.37 2.43
N PHE A 27 -2.35 0.95 2.35
CA PHE A 27 -3.58 1.70 2.23
C PHE A 27 -3.40 2.83 1.21
N LEU A 28 -4.01 2.68 0.05
CA LEU A 28 -4.11 3.72 -0.96
C LEU A 28 -5.41 4.47 -0.70
N ASP A 29 -5.30 5.58 0.03
CA ASP A 29 -6.42 6.44 0.41
C ASP A 29 -6.62 7.52 -0.65
N SER A 30 -7.81 7.55 -1.24
CA SER A 30 -8.18 8.57 -2.21
C SER A 30 -8.60 9.88 -1.57
N CYS A 31 -8.65 9.93 -0.23
CA CYS A 31 -9.13 11.06 0.58
C CYS A 31 -10.59 11.45 0.31
N ASN A 32 -11.34 10.67 -0.47
CA ASN A 32 -12.75 10.91 -0.84
C ASN A 32 -13.03 12.40 -1.12
N ASP A 33 -12.21 12.99 -1.94
CA ASP A 33 -12.16 14.40 -2.22
C ASP A 33 -13.42 14.88 -2.98
N ILE A 34 -13.85 16.10 -2.65
CA ILE A 34 -14.99 16.80 -3.26
C ILE A 34 -14.80 17.02 -4.78
N SER A 35 -13.55 17.00 -5.28
CA SER A 35 -13.23 17.16 -6.70
C SER A 35 -13.70 16.00 -7.59
N GLY A 36 -14.12 14.86 -6.98
CA GLY A 36 -14.60 13.67 -7.68
C GLY A 36 -13.49 12.75 -8.21
N PHE A 37 -12.22 13.07 -7.99
CA PHE A 37 -11.08 12.20 -8.34
C PHE A 37 -10.87 11.09 -7.32
N GLY A 38 -11.23 11.32 -6.06
CA GLY A 38 -11.12 10.38 -4.96
C GLY A 38 -12.24 9.35 -4.91
N ARG A 39 -12.25 8.37 -5.83
CA ARG A 39 -13.32 7.37 -5.90
C ARG A 39 -13.05 6.10 -5.14
N TYR A 40 -11.83 5.59 -5.22
CA TYR A 40 -11.51 4.25 -4.70
C TYR A 40 -10.44 4.28 -3.64
N ASP A 41 -10.73 3.63 -2.51
CA ASP A 41 -9.69 3.26 -1.55
C ASP A 41 -9.34 1.78 -1.72
N ILE A 42 -8.05 1.47 -1.57
CA ILE A 42 -7.55 0.11 -1.74
C ILE A 42 -6.70 -0.24 -0.51
N LEU A 43 -7.05 -1.33 0.15
CA LEU A 43 -6.31 -1.83 1.31
C LEU A 43 -5.93 -3.28 1.10
N SER A 44 -4.72 -3.63 1.50
CA SER A 44 -4.24 -5.02 1.54
C SER A 44 -3.14 -5.19 2.60
N SER A 45 -2.72 -6.42 2.82
CA SER A 45 -1.61 -6.74 3.73
C SER A 45 -1.08 -8.14 3.47
N SER A 46 0.05 -8.48 4.09
CA SER A 46 0.63 -9.82 4.05
C SER A 46 0.82 -10.35 2.62
N PRO A 47 1.59 -9.66 1.76
CA PRO A 47 1.82 -10.11 0.40
C PRO A 47 2.57 -11.45 0.39
N HIS A 48 2.26 -12.31 -0.59
CA HIS A 48 2.92 -13.61 -0.73
C HIS A 48 4.40 -13.48 -1.15
N THR A 49 4.77 -12.38 -1.83
CA THR A 49 6.14 -12.07 -2.22
C THR A 49 6.43 -10.61 -1.90
N LYS A 50 7.61 -10.36 -1.33
CA LYS A 50 8.13 -9.03 -1.00
C LYS A 50 9.46 -8.85 -1.68
N ILE A 51 9.67 -7.72 -2.34
CA ILE A 51 10.93 -7.37 -2.98
C ILE A 51 11.35 -5.99 -2.47
N THR A 52 12.57 -5.90 -1.94
CA THR A 52 13.21 -4.62 -1.61
C THR A 52 14.55 -4.53 -2.31
N THR A 53 14.94 -3.33 -2.72
CA THR A 53 16.23 -3.11 -3.37
C THR A 53 17.02 -1.98 -2.73
N PHE A 54 18.35 -2.13 -2.77
CA PHE A 54 19.33 -1.11 -2.39
C PHE A 54 20.38 -1.06 -3.53
N GLY A 55 20.18 -0.16 -4.47
CA GLY A 55 20.85 -0.22 -5.77
C GLY A 55 20.51 -1.54 -6.47
N ASN A 56 21.56 -2.27 -6.87
CA ASN A 56 21.42 -3.58 -7.53
C ASN A 56 21.33 -4.77 -6.54
N LEU A 57 21.46 -4.53 -5.24
CA LEU A 57 21.22 -5.57 -4.23
C LEU A 57 19.70 -5.74 -4.06
N ILE A 58 19.23 -6.94 -4.36
CA ILE A 58 17.82 -7.30 -4.31
C ILE A 58 17.58 -8.31 -3.22
N ASN A 59 16.62 -8.04 -2.35
CA ASN A 59 16.13 -8.97 -1.35
C ASN A 59 14.73 -9.42 -1.74
N VAL A 60 14.55 -10.73 -1.86
CA VAL A 60 13.26 -11.36 -2.16
C VAL A 60 12.85 -12.22 -0.97
N ARG A 61 11.63 -12.06 -0.50
CA ARG A 61 11.05 -12.90 0.55
C ARG A 61 9.71 -13.48 0.10
N GLN A 62 9.58 -14.81 0.21
CA GLN A 62 8.35 -15.57 -0.07
C GLN A 62 8.06 -16.49 1.12
N GLY A 63 7.06 -16.15 1.92
CA GLY A 63 6.82 -16.82 3.20
C GLY A 63 8.06 -16.75 4.10
N ASP A 64 8.57 -17.92 4.50
CA ASP A 64 9.78 -18.04 5.33
C ASP A 64 11.09 -18.07 4.51
N ASN A 65 11.00 -18.23 3.20
CA ASN A 65 12.17 -18.23 2.32
C ASN A 65 12.62 -16.80 2.03
N SER A 66 13.93 -16.57 2.14
CA SER A 66 14.56 -15.29 1.85
C SER A 66 15.83 -15.50 1.03
N SER A 67 16.01 -14.67 0.00
CA SER A 67 17.21 -14.66 -0.82
C SER A 67 17.68 -13.23 -1.08
N SER A 68 19.00 -13.05 -1.19
CA SER A 68 19.62 -11.77 -1.51
C SER A 68 20.66 -11.98 -2.59
N PHE A 69 20.60 -11.19 -3.65
CA PHE A 69 21.50 -11.29 -4.81
C PHE A 69 21.59 -9.96 -5.55
N TYR A 70 22.55 -9.86 -6.47
CA TYR A 70 22.72 -8.69 -7.32
C TYR A 70 22.16 -8.99 -8.72
N ASP A 71 21.24 -8.15 -9.19
CA ASP A 71 20.66 -8.23 -10.54
C ASP A 71 20.04 -6.87 -10.91
N ASN A 72 19.46 -6.76 -12.09
CA ASN A 72 18.62 -5.62 -12.45
C ASN A 72 17.27 -5.69 -11.71
N PRO A 73 16.90 -4.70 -10.88
CA PRO A 73 15.67 -4.73 -10.10
C PRO A 73 14.41 -4.92 -10.93
N LEU A 74 14.30 -4.24 -12.07
CA LEU A 74 13.10 -4.33 -12.93
C LEU A 74 12.94 -5.71 -13.56
N ASP A 75 14.05 -6.33 -13.95
CA ASP A 75 13.98 -7.67 -14.56
C ASP A 75 13.61 -8.73 -13.52
N VAL A 76 14.05 -8.56 -12.29
CA VAL A 76 13.64 -9.43 -11.18
C VAL A 76 12.16 -9.23 -10.86
N ILE A 77 11.69 -7.99 -10.72
CA ILE A 77 10.27 -7.69 -10.47
C ILE A 77 9.39 -8.30 -11.57
N LYS A 78 9.78 -8.16 -12.85
CA LYS A 78 9.05 -8.74 -13.98
C LYS A 78 8.90 -10.27 -13.89
N LYS A 79 9.90 -10.99 -13.37
CA LYS A 79 9.83 -12.46 -13.20
C LYS A 79 8.70 -12.86 -12.22
N TYR A 80 8.39 -12.01 -11.24
CA TYR A 80 7.31 -12.23 -10.27
C TYR A 80 5.97 -11.64 -10.72
N PHE A 81 5.97 -10.82 -11.77
CA PHE A 81 4.77 -10.19 -12.31
C PHE A 81 4.04 -11.16 -13.25
N ASN A 82 3.43 -12.18 -12.68
CA ASN A 82 2.70 -13.21 -13.44
C ASN A 82 1.19 -13.13 -13.14
N PHE A 83 0.58 -11.99 -13.48
CA PHE A 83 -0.84 -11.79 -13.30
C PHE A 83 -1.56 -12.00 -14.62
N SER A 84 -2.51 -12.94 -14.63
CA SER A 84 -3.48 -13.03 -15.73
C SER A 84 -4.36 -11.78 -15.71
N SER A 85 -4.55 -11.14 -16.85
CA SER A 85 -5.48 -10.03 -17.00
C SER A 85 -6.89 -10.51 -16.64
N ILE A 86 -7.35 -10.16 -15.45
CA ILE A 86 -8.72 -10.45 -15.01
C ILE A 86 -9.56 -9.28 -15.49
N ASN A 87 -10.49 -9.59 -16.40
CA ASN A 87 -11.49 -8.60 -16.80
C ASN A 87 -12.40 -8.33 -15.59
N SER A 88 -12.15 -7.24 -14.89
CA SER A 88 -12.87 -6.83 -13.68
C SER A 88 -13.30 -5.38 -13.80
N ASP A 89 -14.46 -5.09 -13.23
CA ASP A 89 -15.00 -3.75 -13.05
C ASP A 89 -14.40 -2.99 -11.85
N LEU A 90 -13.48 -3.64 -11.10
CA LEU A 90 -12.78 -3.04 -9.96
C LEU A 90 -11.37 -2.57 -10.36
N PRO A 91 -10.86 -1.48 -9.75
CA PRO A 91 -9.56 -0.90 -10.10
C PRO A 91 -8.36 -1.79 -9.74
N PHE A 92 -8.54 -2.71 -8.81
CA PHE A 92 -7.53 -3.64 -8.36
C PHE A 92 -8.19 -4.94 -7.90
N ASN A 93 -7.59 -6.08 -8.20
CA ASN A 93 -8.05 -7.38 -7.71
C ASN A 93 -6.93 -8.14 -7.00
N ASN A 94 -5.79 -8.23 -7.65
CA ASN A 94 -4.52 -8.75 -7.16
C ASN A 94 -3.41 -8.01 -7.91
N GLY A 95 -2.19 -8.11 -7.42
CA GLY A 95 -1.09 -7.47 -8.12
C GLY A 95 -0.01 -6.93 -7.21
N MET A 96 0.77 -6.05 -7.77
CA MET A 96 1.88 -5.42 -7.10
C MET A 96 1.46 -4.05 -6.53
N ILE A 97 1.73 -3.81 -5.25
CA ILE A 97 1.62 -2.49 -4.62
C ILE A 97 2.93 -2.19 -3.90
N GLY A 98 3.38 -0.95 -3.99
CA GLY A 98 4.60 -0.51 -3.32
C GLY A 98 5.06 0.84 -3.85
N PHE A 99 6.34 1.14 -3.70
CA PHE A 99 6.92 2.38 -4.19
C PHE A 99 8.23 2.14 -4.95
N PHE A 100 8.50 3.05 -5.86
CA PHE A 100 9.79 3.26 -6.51
C PHE A 100 10.29 4.62 -6.03
N GLY A 101 11.44 4.65 -5.38
CA GLY A 101 12.09 5.89 -4.98
C GLY A 101 12.41 6.77 -6.19
N TYR A 102 12.38 8.09 -6.02
CA TYR A 102 12.65 9.04 -7.10
C TYR A 102 13.99 8.73 -7.81
N ASP A 103 15.00 8.42 -7.01
CA ASP A 103 16.35 8.13 -7.51
C ASP A 103 16.65 6.61 -7.61
N ALA A 104 15.62 5.76 -7.71
CA ALA A 104 15.76 4.30 -7.66
C ALA A 104 16.68 3.72 -8.76
N PHE A 105 16.91 4.48 -9.83
CA PHE A 105 17.71 4.06 -10.99
C PHE A 105 19.02 4.85 -11.15
N GLU A 106 19.31 5.75 -10.21
CA GLU A 106 20.56 6.48 -10.19
C GLU A 106 21.67 5.70 -9.49
N LYS A 107 22.92 5.89 -9.95
CA LYS A 107 24.09 5.31 -9.27
C LYS A 107 24.33 6.06 -7.96
N LYS A 108 23.81 5.56 -6.85
CA LYS A 108 24.03 6.13 -5.50
C LYS A 108 25.08 5.35 -4.71
N SER A 109 25.69 6.07 -3.74
CA SER A 109 26.50 5.42 -2.71
C SER A 109 25.60 4.60 -1.78
N GLN A 110 26.03 3.41 -1.38
CA GLN A 110 25.31 2.35 -0.68
C GLN A 110 24.85 2.66 0.78
N ASN A 111 24.67 3.92 1.17
CA ASN A 111 24.35 4.30 2.55
C ASN A 111 22.88 4.67 2.79
N ASN A 112 21.95 4.23 1.96
CA ASN A 112 20.55 4.53 2.15
C ASN A 112 19.94 3.64 3.25
N LYS A 113 19.32 4.27 4.26
CA LYS A 113 18.55 3.58 5.31
C LYS A 113 17.21 3.02 4.80
N PHE A 114 16.71 3.54 3.68
CA PHE A 114 15.47 3.12 3.04
C PHE A 114 15.75 2.41 1.72
N PRO A 115 14.97 1.40 1.35
CA PRO A 115 15.10 0.76 0.06
C PRO A 115 14.78 1.73 -1.08
N ASP A 116 15.46 1.57 -2.21
CA ASP A 116 15.17 2.34 -3.42
C ASP A 116 13.85 1.88 -4.06
N ILE A 117 13.53 0.59 -3.94
CA ILE A 117 12.26 0.00 -4.37
C ILE A 117 11.78 -0.92 -3.24
N ALA A 118 10.49 -0.82 -2.91
CA ALA A 118 9.83 -1.78 -2.05
C ALA A 118 8.45 -2.10 -2.62
N VAL A 119 8.26 -3.35 -3.05
CA VAL A 119 7.02 -3.83 -3.66
C VAL A 119 6.58 -5.16 -3.07
N GLY A 120 5.29 -5.28 -2.80
CA GLY A 120 4.64 -6.51 -2.37
C GLY A 120 3.69 -7.02 -3.45
N PHE A 121 3.60 -8.34 -3.60
CA PHE A 121 2.64 -8.99 -4.49
C PHE A 121 1.49 -9.56 -3.66
N TYR A 122 0.30 -9.00 -3.87
CA TYR A 122 -0.89 -9.26 -3.08
C TYR A 122 -1.89 -10.08 -3.89
N ASP A 123 -2.44 -11.12 -3.29
CA ASP A 123 -3.45 -12.02 -3.85
C ASP A 123 -4.88 -11.71 -3.36
N TRP A 124 -5.04 -10.63 -2.62
CA TRP A 124 -6.32 -10.15 -2.11
C TRP A 124 -6.29 -8.64 -1.87
N ALA A 125 -7.47 -8.00 -1.87
CA ALA A 125 -7.62 -6.60 -1.46
C ALA A 125 -9.04 -6.28 -1.00
N ILE A 126 -9.18 -5.24 -0.16
CA ILE A 126 -10.44 -4.54 0.08
C ILE A 126 -10.47 -3.34 -0.86
N ILE A 127 -11.55 -3.21 -1.61
CA ILE A 127 -11.82 -2.08 -2.51
C ILE A 127 -13.06 -1.36 -2.01
N VAL A 128 -12.94 -0.07 -1.73
CA VAL A 128 -14.05 0.79 -1.34
C VAL A 128 -14.37 1.72 -2.50
N ASP A 129 -15.57 1.63 -3.06
CA ASP A 129 -16.08 2.55 -4.08
C ASP A 129 -16.96 3.61 -3.40
N HIS A 130 -16.43 4.78 -3.17
CA HIS A 130 -17.13 5.88 -2.52
C HIS A 130 -18.27 6.45 -3.35
N LEU A 131 -18.16 6.37 -4.69
CA LEU A 131 -19.21 6.82 -5.59
C LEU A 131 -20.45 5.91 -5.51
N LYS A 132 -20.23 4.59 -5.57
CA LYS A 132 -21.31 3.61 -5.48
C LYS A 132 -21.71 3.28 -4.02
N LYS A 133 -20.92 3.72 -3.04
CA LYS A 133 -21.09 3.36 -1.62
C LYS A 133 -21.09 1.84 -1.42
N GLU A 134 -20.13 1.19 -2.03
CA GLU A 134 -19.97 -0.26 -1.99
C GLU A 134 -18.54 -0.62 -1.59
N SER A 135 -18.39 -1.75 -0.90
CA SER A 135 -17.08 -2.32 -0.58
C SER A 135 -17.02 -3.77 -1.00
N TRP A 136 -15.87 -4.15 -1.53
CA TRP A 136 -15.60 -5.47 -2.08
C TRP A 136 -14.34 -6.05 -1.48
N LEU A 137 -14.35 -7.32 -1.16
CA LEU A 137 -13.15 -8.11 -0.87
C LEU A 137 -12.88 -8.98 -2.08
N THR A 138 -11.71 -8.83 -2.68
CA THR A 138 -11.20 -9.66 -3.77
C THR A 138 -10.14 -10.61 -3.23
N PHE A 139 -10.06 -11.85 -3.72
CA PHE A 139 -9.05 -12.83 -3.28
C PHE A 139 -8.92 -13.98 -4.29
N GLU A 140 -7.72 -14.56 -4.40
CA GLU A 140 -7.49 -15.75 -5.23
C GLU A 140 -8.07 -16.99 -4.59
N SER A 141 -7.69 -17.27 -3.35
CA SER A 141 -8.09 -18.47 -2.61
C SER A 141 -8.69 -18.11 -1.26
N LYS A 142 -9.74 -18.85 -0.87
CA LYS A 142 -10.38 -18.69 0.42
C LYS A 142 -9.58 -19.41 1.50
N THR A 143 -8.70 -18.66 2.17
CA THR A 143 -7.90 -19.13 3.31
C THR A 143 -8.60 -18.84 4.64
N ASP A 144 -8.07 -19.37 5.75
CA ASP A 144 -8.52 -19.01 7.10
C ASP A 144 -8.31 -17.53 7.39
N PHE A 145 -7.23 -16.95 6.86
CA PHE A 145 -6.98 -15.51 6.93
C PHE A 145 -8.11 -14.72 6.25
N ILE A 146 -8.45 -15.05 4.99
CA ILE A 146 -9.55 -14.40 4.26
C ILE A 146 -10.89 -14.60 4.98
N SER A 147 -11.14 -15.79 5.52
CA SER A 147 -12.37 -16.08 6.30
C SER A 147 -12.47 -15.21 7.54
N ARG A 148 -11.34 -14.93 8.22
CA ARG A 148 -11.26 -14.00 9.35
C ARG A 148 -11.53 -12.56 8.92
N ILE A 149 -10.94 -12.10 7.80
CA ILE A 149 -11.20 -10.76 7.25
C ILE A 149 -12.69 -10.57 6.93
N ILE A 150 -13.32 -11.55 6.28
CA ILE A 150 -14.78 -11.52 6.01
C ILE A 150 -15.59 -11.31 7.28
N LYS A 151 -15.28 -12.05 8.34
CA LYS A 151 -15.97 -11.92 9.63
C LYS A 151 -15.76 -10.54 10.25
N LEU A 152 -14.54 -10.04 10.25
CA LEU A 152 -14.22 -8.72 10.78
C LEU A 152 -14.98 -7.62 10.02
N CYS A 153 -14.95 -7.65 8.69
CA CYS A 153 -15.62 -6.65 7.86
C CYS A 153 -17.14 -6.61 8.05
N ASN A 154 -17.78 -7.76 8.36
CA ASN A 154 -19.23 -7.84 8.44
C ASN A 154 -19.79 -7.71 9.88
N ASN A 155 -19.00 -8.04 10.91
CA ASN A 155 -19.48 -8.12 12.29
C ASN A 155 -19.10 -6.91 13.16
N SER A 156 -18.31 -5.98 12.65
CA SER A 156 -17.85 -4.86 13.46
C SER A 156 -18.92 -3.78 13.52
N ASP A 157 -19.28 -3.37 14.73
CA ASP A 157 -20.11 -2.21 14.97
C ASP A 157 -19.31 -0.94 14.61
N SER A 158 -19.92 -0.05 13.84
CA SER A 158 -19.31 1.15 13.27
C SER A 158 -19.03 2.27 14.29
N ASN A 159 -18.99 1.94 15.58
CA ASN A 159 -18.79 2.91 16.68
C ASN A 159 -17.30 3.16 17.01
N VAL A 160 -16.42 3.03 16.06
CA VAL A 160 -15.04 3.55 16.24
C VAL A 160 -15.10 5.05 16.09
N ASN A 161 -15.07 5.74 17.21
CA ASN A 161 -15.09 7.19 17.27
C ASN A 161 -13.69 7.70 16.95
N TYR A 162 -13.46 8.13 15.69
CA TYR A 162 -12.17 8.68 15.22
C TYR A 162 -11.96 10.15 15.59
N ASN A 163 -12.69 10.67 16.59
CA ASN A 163 -12.44 12.00 17.13
C ASN A 163 -11.14 12.01 17.94
N THR A 164 -10.02 11.87 17.26
CA THR A 164 -8.72 12.23 17.80
C THR A 164 -8.45 13.69 17.46
N GLU A 165 -8.62 14.56 18.42
CA GLU A 165 -8.11 15.93 18.31
C GLU A 165 -6.59 15.86 18.41
N TYR A 166 -5.91 16.21 17.32
CA TYR A 166 -4.45 16.34 17.31
C TYR A 166 -4.07 17.78 17.61
N THR A 167 -3.32 17.97 18.68
CA THR A 167 -2.70 19.27 18.97
C THR A 167 -1.26 19.25 18.52
N PHE A 168 -0.93 20.08 17.55
CA PHE A 168 0.45 20.26 17.09
C PHE A 168 1.09 21.39 17.90
N THR A 169 2.17 21.08 18.59
CA THR A 169 2.94 22.07 19.36
C THR A 169 4.41 22.01 18.95
N ASN A 170 5.12 23.14 19.14
CA ASN A 170 6.57 23.21 18.96
C ASN A 170 7.08 22.93 17.54
N PHE A 171 6.47 23.53 16.52
CA PHE A 171 7.07 23.56 15.20
C PHE A 171 8.42 24.28 15.23
N LYS A 172 9.48 23.61 14.79
CA LYS A 172 10.80 24.21 14.55
C LYS A 172 11.12 24.07 13.07
N ASN A 173 11.47 25.19 12.45
CA ASN A 173 12.00 25.17 11.11
C ASN A 173 13.42 24.57 11.14
N ASN A 174 13.69 23.57 10.34
CA ASN A 174 15.02 22.98 10.18
C ASN A 174 15.93 23.85 9.29
N THR A 175 15.34 24.77 8.51
CA THR A 175 16.04 25.68 7.61
C THR A 175 15.59 27.09 7.93
N SER A 176 16.55 28.04 8.03
CA SER A 176 16.22 29.46 8.18
C SER A 176 15.55 29.97 6.90
N TYR A 177 14.76 31.05 7.02
CA TYR A 177 14.11 31.69 5.88
C TYR A 177 15.13 32.10 4.80
N ASP A 178 16.23 32.75 5.21
CA ASP A 178 17.27 33.23 4.29
C ASP A 178 17.92 32.08 3.53
N LYS A 179 18.23 30.98 4.23
CA LYS A 179 18.78 29.79 3.58
C LYS A 179 17.78 29.16 2.63
N TYR A 180 16.50 29.11 2.95
CA TYR A 180 15.45 28.60 2.06
C TYR A 180 15.36 29.44 0.78
N ILE A 181 15.39 30.78 0.89
CA ILE A 181 15.37 31.67 -0.27
C ILE A 181 16.63 31.49 -1.13
N ASP A 182 17.80 31.38 -0.51
CA ASP A 182 19.08 31.14 -1.20
C ASP A 182 19.06 29.83 -1.97
N ASP A 183 18.62 28.74 -1.34
CA ASP A 183 18.51 27.42 -1.94
C ASP A 183 17.55 27.41 -3.16
N VAL A 184 16.40 28.12 -3.05
CA VAL A 184 15.41 28.20 -4.13
C VAL A 184 15.84 29.11 -5.29
N THR A 185 16.63 30.16 -5.02
CA THR A 185 17.12 31.09 -6.06
C THR A 185 18.35 30.55 -6.80
N THR A 186 18.99 29.51 -6.27
CA THR A 186 20.19 28.88 -6.86
C THR A 186 19.84 27.74 -7.82
N ILE A 187 18.55 27.34 -7.91
CA ILE A 187 18.01 26.34 -8.86
C ILE A 187 17.72 27.00 -10.19
#